data_2c2b643d50ca3174d2030ad76bb1ee90
#
_entry.id   2c2b643d50ca3174d2030ad76bb1ee90
#
_cell.length_a   1.000
_cell.length_b   1.000
_cell.length_c   1.000
_cell.angle_alpha   90.00
_cell.angle_beta   90.00
_cell.angle_gamma   90.00
#
_symmetry.space_group_name_H-M   'P 1'
#
loop_
_entity.id
_entity.type
_entity.pdbx_description
1 polymer ?
#
loop_
_entity_poly.entity_id
_entity_poly.type
_entity_poly.pdbx_seq_one_letter_code
_entity_poly.pdbx_strand_id
1 'polypeptide(L)'
;MLQIMSRMLITTNGVNVTDFAIGSFGNKQTDVVGANVFKQICAKFTACIRQLGGTRAGEVQAHRFFKNEKVTIDAINKGTLSKTNENCFGIKHVICPLDTVVSGYPTQPNMKQEFGTTTHEDTQGFHLHGSLLMNAENKQVLGVGHLNPWVRSIIETDTKTKLPEEKESFKWQNCVQNVISNVTNPERLTFVADREADILSLFEYIIRENRDFIIRAKHDRILITGDKISQHFNEVDTCFNKEIELNRTRNRLQKREATLEVKYSQVELDNTKKDDKSLKIYCITAFEVGDIPDGETPVSWVLLTSHKITTDVQASQILDWYTWRWTIEEVHRTMKNKGLKLEDSQIQDPDKLLKLAMLIFVSAVRVMTLVCSRKGNEQSAKACFSKLELVFMAVVCLKLEGKTVKLKNRYTNGTMGWAAWVVARLGGWKGYDSECPPGPITMKIGLDQFQAMYEGWSLWR
;
A
#
# COMPACT_ATOMS: atom_id res chain seq x y z
N MET A 1 21.20 22.10 29.35
CA MET A 1 20.03 21.63 28.58
C MET A 1 19.02 22.74 28.27
N LEU A 2 18.57 23.52 29.24
CA LEU A 2 17.67 24.68 29.05
C LEU A 2 18.25 25.81 28.19
N GLN A 3 19.56 26.09 28.27
CA GLN A 3 20.22 27.15 27.48
C GLN A 3 20.43 26.81 25.98
N ILE A 4 20.47 25.51 25.62
CA ILE A 4 20.55 25.06 24.22
C ILE A 4 19.14 25.14 23.58
N MET A 5 18.09 24.93 24.37
CA MET A 5 16.72 25.09 23.90
C MET A 5 16.33 26.56 23.64
N SER A 6 16.87 27.53 24.39
CA SER A 6 16.51 28.95 24.23
C SER A 6 17.08 29.62 22.98
N ARG A 7 18.17 29.10 22.40
CA ARG A 7 18.76 29.63 21.15
C ARG A 7 18.19 29.06 19.84
N MET A 8 17.37 27.99 19.91
CA MET A 8 16.63 27.44 18.78
C MET A 8 15.19 28.03 18.65
N LEU A 9 14.81 28.94 19.51
CA LEU A 9 13.42 29.38 19.71
C LEU A 9 13.05 30.70 19.04
N ILE A 10 13.91 31.30 18.25
CA ILE A 10 13.55 32.54 17.52
C ILE A 10 13.68 32.28 16.03
N THR A 11 12.67 31.71 15.44
CA THR A 11 12.10 32.05 14.13
C THR A 11 10.91 31.15 13.81
N THR A 12 9.79 31.80 13.61
CA THR A 12 8.61 31.44 12.83
C THR A 12 7.49 30.65 13.49
N ASN A 13 6.40 31.33 13.66
CA ASN A 13 5.02 30.87 13.47
C ASN A 13 4.89 30.20 12.08
N GLY A 14 5.24 28.91 11.97
CA GLY A 14 5.16 28.19 10.71
C GLY A 14 5.43 26.71 10.95
N VAL A 15 4.35 25.93 11.20
CA VAL A 15 4.37 24.51 10.83
C VAL A 15 4.72 24.49 9.35
N ASN A 16 5.83 23.85 9.00
CA ASN A 16 6.26 23.77 7.61
C ASN A 16 5.23 22.91 6.86
N VAL A 17 4.30 23.57 6.16
CA VAL A 17 3.19 22.96 5.42
C VAL A 17 3.71 21.97 4.38
N THR A 18 4.99 22.11 3.98
CA THR A 18 5.67 21.23 3.03
C THR A 18 5.75 19.76 3.46
N ASP A 19 5.75 19.47 4.77
CA ASP A 19 5.86 18.08 5.26
C ASP A 19 4.60 17.24 4.98
N PHE A 20 3.45 17.89 4.77
CA PHE A 20 2.17 17.29 4.42
C PHE A 20 1.68 17.71 3.02
N ALA A 21 2.56 18.19 2.16
CA ALA A 21 2.21 18.55 0.80
C ALA A 21 1.72 17.30 0.03
N ILE A 22 0.54 17.44 -0.57
CA ILE A 22 -0.14 16.36 -1.33
C ILE A 22 -0.36 16.73 -2.79
N GLY A 23 0.16 17.86 -3.23
CA GLY A 23 0.06 18.33 -4.60
C GLY A 23 0.16 19.86 -4.70
N SER A 24 0.20 20.32 -5.95
CA SER A 24 0.08 21.74 -6.29
C SER A 24 -1.23 21.94 -7.06
N PHE A 25 -2.06 22.84 -6.56
CA PHE A 25 -3.45 23.02 -7.02
C PHE A 25 -3.68 24.43 -7.62
N GLY A 26 -2.62 24.99 -8.22
CA GLY A 26 -2.69 26.23 -8.98
C GLY A 26 -2.57 27.52 -8.17
N ASN A 27 -2.60 27.46 -6.82
CA ASN A 27 -2.26 28.57 -5.97
C ASN A 27 -1.85 28.09 -4.57
N LYS A 28 -0.96 28.86 -3.94
CA LYS A 28 -0.38 28.56 -2.62
C LYS A 28 -1.42 28.36 -1.51
N GLN A 29 -2.54 29.11 -1.56
CA GLN A 29 -3.57 28.99 -0.52
C GLN A 29 -4.29 27.64 -0.58
N THR A 30 -4.63 27.15 -1.79
CA THR A 30 -5.23 25.83 -1.98
C THR A 30 -4.24 24.72 -1.58
N ASP A 31 -2.95 24.87 -1.90
CA ASP A 31 -1.90 23.92 -1.50
C ASP A 31 -1.81 23.81 0.03
N VAL A 32 -1.83 24.96 0.73
CA VAL A 32 -1.85 25.03 2.21
C VAL A 32 -3.09 24.36 2.79
N VAL A 33 -4.27 24.64 2.23
CA VAL A 33 -5.52 23.98 2.69
C VAL A 33 -5.45 22.48 2.47
N GLY A 34 -4.97 22.01 1.32
CA GLY A 34 -4.79 20.60 1.01
C GLY A 34 -3.86 19.91 2.01
N ALA A 35 -2.70 20.50 2.27
CA ALA A 35 -1.76 19.99 3.26
C ALA A 35 -2.35 19.92 4.67
N ASN A 36 -3.13 20.94 5.07
CA ASN A 36 -3.82 20.94 6.37
C ASN A 36 -4.90 19.85 6.43
N VAL A 37 -5.70 19.66 5.37
CA VAL A 37 -6.71 18.60 5.31
C VAL A 37 -6.01 17.23 5.44
N PHE A 38 -4.93 16.99 4.70
CA PHE A 38 -4.19 15.75 4.80
C PHE A 38 -3.55 15.54 6.18
N LYS A 39 -2.97 16.58 6.76
CA LYS A 39 -2.48 16.56 8.14
C LYS A 39 -3.59 16.13 9.11
N GLN A 40 -4.80 16.67 8.97
CA GLN A 40 -5.93 16.29 9.83
C GLN A 40 -6.40 14.85 9.59
N ILE A 41 -6.36 14.35 8.35
CA ILE A 41 -6.62 12.93 8.06
C ILE A 41 -5.60 12.04 8.79
N CYS A 42 -4.32 12.37 8.70
CA CYS A 42 -3.25 11.65 9.38
C CYS A 42 -3.32 11.75 10.92
N ALA A 43 -3.83 12.86 11.45
CA ALA A 43 -3.93 13.11 12.88
C ALA A 43 -5.15 12.46 13.53
N LYS A 44 -6.30 12.53 12.87
CA LYS A 44 -7.59 12.11 13.45
C LYS A 44 -8.07 10.76 12.94
N PHE A 45 -7.40 10.20 11.96
CA PHE A 45 -7.75 8.92 11.34
C PHE A 45 -9.26 8.75 11.06
N THR A 46 -9.84 9.74 10.37
CA THR A 46 -11.28 9.76 10.06
C THR A 46 -11.53 10.19 8.61
N ALA A 47 -12.59 9.65 8.01
CA ALA A 47 -13.12 10.09 6.72
C ALA A 47 -14.24 11.13 6.87
N CYS A 48 -14.63 11.49 8.10
CA CYS A 48 -15.69 12.44 8.37
C CYS A 48 -15.19 13.88 8.25
N ILE A 49 -15.60 14.61 7.21
CA ILE A 49 -15.13 15.98 6.94
C ILE A 49 -15.41 16.94 8.11
N ARG A 50 -16.53 16.77 8.81
CA ARG A 50 -16.85 17.57 10.01
C ARG A 50 -15.79 17.38 11.10
N GLN A 51 -15.36 16.14 11.34
CA GLN A 51 -14.30 15.87 12.32
C GLN A 51 -12.95 16.39 11.83
N LEU A 52 -12.64 16.26 10.53
CA LEU A 52 -11.42 16.81 9.93
C LEU A 52 -11.33 18.30 10.10
N GLY A 53 -12.43 19.01 9.87
CA GLY A 53 -12.48 20.48 10.00
C GLY A 53 -12.27 20.98 11.42
N GLY A 54 -12.70 20.22 12.43
CA GLY A 54 -12.61 20.60 13.84
C GLY A 54 -13.49 21.79 14.25
N THR A 55 -13.64 22.77 13.37
CA THR A 55 -14.51 23.93 13.49
C THR A 55 -15.43 24.02 12.27
N ARG A 56 -16.51 24.79 12.34
CA ARG A 56 -17.39 25.03 11.20
C ARG A 56 -16.64 25.65 10.01
N ALA A 57 -15.72 26.59 10.28
CA ALA A 57 -14.89 27.17 9.22
C ALA A 57 -13.97 26.16 8.57
N GLY A 58 -13.31 25.28 9.34
CA GLY A 58 -12.47 24.22 8.84
C GLY A 58 -13.26 23.17 8.03
N GLU A 59 -14.47 22.81 8.47
CA GLU A 59 -15.39 21.93 7.71
C GLU A 59 -15.70 22.55 6.34
N VAL A 60 -16.08 23.83 6.29
CA VAL A 60 -16.36 24.53 5.04
C VAL A 60 -15.12 24.60 4.13
N GLN A 61 -13.94 24.84 4.70
CA GLN A 61 -12.68 24.84 3.94
C GLN A 61 -12.39 23.48 3.32
N ALA A 62 -12.56 22.39 4.08
CA ALA A 62 -12.36 21.04 3.57
C ALA A 62 -13.34 20.70 2.44
N HIS A 63 -14.62 21.05 2.59
CA HIS A 63 -15.61 20.88 1.52
C HIS A 63 -15.26 21.69 0.25
N ARG A 64 -14.81 22.93 0.40
CA ARG A 64 -14.37 23.77 -0.73
C ARG A 64 -13.12 23.21 -1.39
N PHE A 65 -12.17 22.68 -0.63
CA PHE A 65 -10.98 22.03 -1.17
C PHE A 65 -11.36 20.88 -2.08
N PHE A 66 -12.15 19.91 -1.61
CA PHE A 66 -12.54 18.76 -2.44
C PHE A 66 -13.45 19.14 -3.63
N LYS A 67 -14.18 20.26 -3.57
CA LYS A 67 -15.01 20.77 -4.67
C LYS A 67 -14.20 21.56 -5.71
N ASN A 68 -12.98 21.96 -5.40
CA ASN A 68 -12.18 22.79 -6.30
C ASN A 68 -11.74 21.99 -7.53
N GLU A 69 -12.05 22.48 -8.72
CA GLU A 69 -11.73 21.84 -10.01
C GLU A 69 -10.23 21.69 -10.25
N LYS A 70 -9.38 22.52 -9.62
CA LYS A 70 -7.91 22.37 -9.69
C LYS A 70 -7.37 21.27 -8.81
N VAL A 71 -8.15 20.79 -7.83
CA VAL A 71 -7.83 19.63 -7.02
C VAL A 71 -8.26 18.38 -7.79
N THR A 72 -7.40 17.91 -8.66
CA THR A 72 -7.65 16.74 -9.51
C THR A 72 -6.98 15.48 -8.97
N ILE A 73 -7.46 14.32 -9.40
CA ILE A 73 -6.83 13.01 -9.14
C ILE A 73 -5.36 13.03 -9.57
N ASP A 74 -5.07 13.58 -10.75
CA ASP A 74 -3.72 13.69 -11.30
C ASP A 74 -2.81 14.58 -10.44
N ALA A 75 -3.30 15.74 -9.98
CA ALA A 75 -2.54 16.64 -9.11
C ALA A 75 -2.19 15.97 -7.77
N ILE A 76 -3.12 15.20 -7.18
CA ILE A 76 -2.88 14.43 -5.95
C ILE A 76 -1.85 13.32 -6.21
N ASN A 77 -1.95 12.58 -7.31
CA ASN A 77 -0.98 11.56 -7.70
C ASN A 77 0.42 12.16 -7.84
N LYS A 78 0.58 13.29 -8.57
CA LYS A 78 1.85 13.97 -8.75
C LYS A 78 2.49 14.40 -7.42
N GLY A 79 1.69 14.97 -6.52
CA GLY A 79 2.17 15.40 -5.21
C GLY A 79 2.61 14.23 -4.33
N THR A 80 1.81 13.18 -4.27
CA THR A 80 2.11 11.96 -3.51
C THR A 80 3.37 11.27 -4.05
N LEU A 81 3.50 11.21 -5.37
CA LEU A 81 4.64 10.57 -6.03
C LEU A 81 5.93 11.34 -5.83
N SER A 82 5.89 12.68 -5.75
CA SER A 82 7.07 13.49 -5.45
C SER A 82 7.76 13.02 -4.16
N LYS A 83 6.97 12.82 -3.10
CA LYS A 83 7.48 12.28 -1.82
C LYS A 83 7.98 10.85 -1.93
N THR A 84 7.29 10.02 -2.69
CA THR A 84 7.69 8.64 -2.95
C THR A 84 9.03 8.59 -3.68
N ASN A 85 9.24 9.45 -4.69
CA ASN A 85 10.51 9.54 -5.43
C ASN A 85 11.68 9.97 -4.53
N GLU A 86 11.47 10.91 -3.58
CA GLU A 86 12.47 11.22 -2.58
C GLU A 86 12.88 9.98 -1.76
N ASN A 87 11.90 9.16 -1.36
CA ASN A 87 12.14 7.95 -0.58
C ASN A 87 12.78 6.81 -1.42
N CYS A 88 12.61 6.83 -2.75
CA CYS A 88 13.25 5.88 -3.67
C CYS A 88 14.72 6.25 -4.00
N PHE A 89 15.19 7.43 -3.58
CA PHE A 89 16.56 7.84 -3.86
C PHE A 89 17.59 6.85 -3.28
N GLY A 90 18.48 6.36 -4.12
CA GLY A 90 19.51 5.37 -3.75
C GLY A 90 19.01 3.92 -3.63
N ILE A 91 17.72 3.65 -3.87
CA ILE A 91 17.17 2.28 -3.89
C ILE A 91 17.35 1.69 -5.29
N LYS A 92 18.10 0.60 -5.39
CA LYS A 92 18.39 -0.05 -6.68
C LYS A 92 17.21 -0.85 -7.22
N HIS A 93 16.52 -1.59 -6.36
CA HIS A 93 15.42 -2.47 -6.76
C HIS A 93 14.17 -2.23 -5.91
N VAL A 94 13.06 -2.00 -6.58
CA VAL A 94 11.76 -1.74 -5.97
C VAL A 94 10.76 -2.82 -6.36
N ILE A 95 10.05 -3.34 -5.38
CA ILE A 95 8.88 -4.21 -5.55
C ILE A 95 7.64 -3.31 -5.52
N CYS A 96 6.77 -3.50 -6.51
CA CYS A 96 5.56 -2.70 -6.69
C CYS A 96 4.30 -3.58 -6.60
N PRO A 97 3.75 -3.84 -5.40
CA PRO A 97 2.45 -4.49 -5.25
C PRO A 97 1.33 -3.64 -5.85
N LEU A 98 0.46 -4.31 -6.62
CA LEU A 98 -0.73 -3.74 -7.26
C LEU A 98 -1.96 -4.46 -6.73
N ASP A 99 -3.02 -3.71 -6.41
CA ASP A 99 -4.30 -4.32 -6.04
C ASP A 99 -5.46 -3.32 -6.17
N THR A 100 -6.70 -3.85 -6.17
CA THR A 100 -7.93 -3.05 -6.24
C THR A 100 -8.74 -3.19 -4.96
N VAL A 101 -9.06 -2.08 -4.31
CA VAL A 101 -10.04 -2.06 -3.24
C VAL A 101 -11.39 -1.57 -3.76
N VAL A 102 -12.44 -2.24 -3.32
CA VAL A 102 -13.84 -1.86 -3.58
C VAL A 102 -14.43 -1.36 -2.27
N SER A 103 -14.95 -0.14 -2.24
CA SER A 103 -15.68 0.42 -1.10
C SER A 103 -17.16 0.53 -1.45
N GLY A 104 -18.00 -0.21 -0.71
CA GLY A 104 -19.45 -0.25 -0.89
C GLY A 104 -20.18 0.41 0.28
N TYR A 105 -21.37 0.94 0.01
CA TYR A 105 -22.22 1.66 0.96
C TYR A 105 -23.61 1.02 1.08
N PRO A 106 -23.73 -0.23 1.57
CA PRO A 106 -24.99 -0.97 1.60
C PRO A 106 -26.03 -0.32 2.52
N THR A 107 -25.60 0.44 3.54
CA THR A 107 -26.48 1.13 4.50
C THR A 107 -26.90 2.53 4.06
N GLN A 108 -26.41 3.01 2.91
CA GLN A 108 -26.63 4.37 2.42
C GLN A 108 -27.07 4.44 0.94
N PRO A 109 -27.98 3.58 0.46
CA PRO A 109 -28.31 3.52 -0.97
C PRO A 109 -28.88 4.83 -1.52
N ASN A 110 -29.73 5.52 -0.76
CA ASN A 110 -30.34 6.80 -1.17
C ASN A 110 -29.34 7.97 -1.19
N MET A 111 -28.21 7.84 -0.50
CA MET A 111 -27.18 8.88 -0.45
C MET A 111 -26.10 8.70 -1.52
N LYS A 112 -26.07 7.54 -2.18
CA LYS A 112 -25.03 7.16 -3.15
C LYS A 112 -25.62 6.90 -4.55
N GLN A 113 -26.72 7.55 -4.91
CA GLN A 113 -27.41 7.33 -6.19
C GLN A 113 -26.53 7.63 -7.43
N GLU A 114 -25.56 8.54 -7.31
CA GLU A 114 -24.61 8.85 -8.38
C GLU A 114 -23.45 7.85 -8.50
N PHE A 115 -23.38 6.86 -7.57
CA PHE A 115 -22.37 5.82 -7.62
C PHE A 115 -22.92 4.59 -8.35
N GLY A 116 -22.13 4.04 -9.25
CA GLY A 116 -22.44 2.77 -9.88
C GLY A 116 -22.31 1.59 -8.93
N THR A 117 -22.77 0.43 -9.37
CA THR A 117 -22.71 -0.81 -8.61
C THR A 117 -21.27 -1.28 -8.40
N THR A 118 -21.01 -1.90 -7.26
CA THR A 118 -19.74 -2.56 -6.95
C THR A 118 -19.74 -3.99 -7.50
N THR A 119 -18.92 -4.87 -6.97
CA THR A 119 -18.94 -6.32 -7.28
C THR A 119 -20.19 -7.03 -6.73
N HIS A 120 -20.92 -6.40 -5.81
CA HIS A 120 -22.22 -6.83 -5.32
C HIS A 120 -23.29 -5.98 -5.98
N GLU A 121 -24.14 -6.58 -6.80
CA GLU A 121 -25.10 -5.91 -7.69
C GLU A 121 -25.98 -4.87 -7.00
N ASP A 122 -26.33 -5.10 -5.71
CA ASP A 122 -27.17 -4.19 -4.94
C ASP A 122 -26.39 -3.13 -4.13
N THR A 123 -25.07 -3.10 -4.25
CA THR A 123 -24.24 -2.17 -3.45
C THR A 123 -23.60 -1.12 -4.32
N GLN A 124 -23.97 0.12 -4.10
CA GLN A 124 -23.34 1.28 -4.73
C GLN A 124 -22.02 1.61 -4.05
N GLY A 125 -21.06 2.10 -4.84
CA GLY A 125 -19.74 2.41 -4.31
C GLY A 125 -18.73 2.78 -5.38
N PHE A 126 -17.46 2.68 -5.04
CA PHE A 126 -16.37 3.00 -5.93
C PHE A 126 -15.24 1.96 -5.84
N HIS A 127 -14.39 1.99 -6.83
CA HIS A 127 -13.18 1.21 -6.93
C HIS A 127 -11.96 2.12 -6.83
N LEU A 128 -10.91 1.63 -6.20
CA LEU A 128 -9.61 2.29 -6.17
C LEU A 128 -8.52 1.26 -6.46
N HIS A 129 -7.92 1.34 -7.64
CA HIS A 129 -6.74 0.56 -7.97
C HIS A 129 -5.49 1.34 -7.60
N GLY A 130 -4.58 0.70 -6.87
CA GLY A 130 -3.40 1.38 -6.35
C GLY A 130 -2.15 0.53 -6.42
N SER A 131 -1.02 1.21 -6.26
CA SER A 131 0.29 0.58 -6.15
C SER A 131 1.07 1.13 -4.97
N LEU A 132 1.83 0.24 -4.32
CA LEU A 132 2.84 0.59 -3.34
C LEU A 132 4.23 0.46 -3.96
N LEU A 133 5.20 1.21 -3.45
CA LEU A 133 6.61 0.98 -3.73
C LEU A 133 7.30 0.50 -2.46
N MET A 134 8.07 -0.58 -2.57
CA MET A 134 8.74 -1.22 -1.45
C MET A 134 10.18 -1.56 -1.82
N ASN A 135 11.13 -1.34 -0.92
CA ASN A 135 12.52 -1.75 -1.12
C ASN A 135 12.62 -3.28 -1.17
N ALA A 136 13.17 -3.82 -2.26
CA ALA A 136 13.30 -5.25 -2.51
C ALA A 136 14.22 -5.98 -1.51
N GLU A 137 15.07 -5.27 -0.80
CA GLU A 137 16.05 -5.87 0.14
C GLU A 137 15.44 -6.09 1.53
N ASN A 138 14.57 -5.19 2.00
CA ASN A 138 14.18 -5.17 3.42
C ASN A 138 12.68 -4.97 3.66
N LYS A 139 11.85 -5.02 2.62
CA LYS A 139 10.38 -4.84 2.70
C LYS A 139 9.95 -3.45 3.18
N GLN A 140 10.83 -2.47 3.20
CA GLN A 140 10.50 -1.10 3.58
C GLN A 140 9.49 -0.49 2.59
N VAL A 141 8.40 0.09 3.11
CA VAL A 141 7.44 0.84 2.30
C VAL A 141 8.02 2.22 2.00
N LEU A 142 8.19 2.54 0.73
CA LEU A 142 8.74 3.80 0.22
C LEU A 142 7.64 4.84 -0.06
N GLY A 143 6.44 4.36 -0.41
CA GLY A 143 5.28 5.22 -0.66
C GLY A 143 4.30 4.64 -1.67
N VAL A 144 3.53 5.53 -2.29
CA VAL A 144 2.52 5.20 -3.29
C VAL A 144 3.08 5.46 -4.68
N GLY A 145 2.91 4.52 -5.60
CA GLY A 145 3.32 4.67 -7.00
C GLY A 145 2.26 5.42 -7.82
N HIS A 146 1.04 4.90 -7.83
CA HIS A 146 -0.10 5.48 -8.55
C HIS A 146 -1.43 5.05 -7.92
N LEU A 147 -2.42 5.93 -7.98
CA LEU A 147 -3.80 5.66 -7.55
C LEU A 147 -4.76 6.00 -8.68
N ASN A 148 -5.62 5.06 -9.01
CA ASN A 148 -6.69 5.23 -10.00
C ASN A 148 -8.05 4.90 -9.37
N PRO A 149 -8.76 5.89 -8.81
CA PRO A 149 -10.12 5.71 -8.31
C PRO A 149 -11.15 5.93 -9.41
N TRP A 150 -12.24 5.12 -9.40
CA TRP A 150 -13.37 5.33 -10.31
C TRP A 150 -14.67 4.81 -9.75
N VAL A 151 -15.78 5.31 -10.30
CA VAL A 151 -17.12 4.74 -10.17
C VAL A 151 -17.50 4.05 -11.46
N ARG A 152 -18.22 2.93 -11.40
CA ARG A 152 -18.77 2.31 -12.61
C ARG A 152 -19.89 3.16 -13.17
N SER A 153 -20.06 3.14 -14.50
CA SER A 153 -21.21 3.77 -15.15
C SER A 153 -22.50 3.08 -14.70
N ILE A 154 -23.53 3.87 -14.42
CA ILE A 154 -24.89 3.38 -14.16
C ILE A 154 -25.51 2.80 -15.43
N ILE A 155 -25.04 3.26 -16.59
CA ILE A 155 -25.50 2.78 -17.92
C ILE A 155 -24.59 1.61 -18.32
N GLU A 156 -25.17 0.42 -18.43
CA GLU A 156 -24.47 -0.74 -18.96
C GLU A 156 -24.16 -0.56 -20.43
N THR A 157 -22.89 -0.63 -20.79
CA THR A 157 -22.43 -0.70 -22.18
C THR A 157 -21.86 -2.09 -22.45
N ASP A 158 -22.16 -2.67 -23.62
CA ASP A 158 -21.64 -3.99 -23.99
C ASP A 158 -20.11 -3.97 -23.97
N THR A 159 -19.52 -4.81 -23.12
CA THR A 159 -18.06 -4.91 -22.95
C THR A 159 -17.35 -5.41 -24.22
N LYS A 160 -18.06 -6.05 -25.16
CA LYS A 160 -17.50 -6.55 -26.42
C LYS A 160 -17.17 -5.43 -27.40
N THR A 161 -17.90 -4.32 -27.33
CA THR A 161 -17.71 -3.16 -28.21
C THR A 161 -16.71 -2.14 -27.68
N LYS A 162 -16.28 -2.27 -26.42
CA LYS A 162 -15.32 -1.36 -25.79
C LYS A 162 -13.91 -1.56 -26.33
N LEU A 163 -13.21 -0.46 -26.58
CA LEU A 163 -11.76 -0.49 -26.81
C LEU A 163 -11.01 -1.08 -25.62
N PRO A 164 -9.81 -1.65 -25.81
CA PRO A 164 -9.02 -2.20 -24.70
C PRO A 164 -8.86 -1.23 -23.52
N GLU A 165 -8.64 0.06 -23.80
CA GLU A 165 -8.44 1.14 -22.84
C GLU A 165 -9.71 1.50 -22.05
N GLU A 166 -10.88 1.18 -22.59
CA GLU A 166 -12.18 1.41 -21.95
C GLU A 166 -12.62 0.25 -21.05
N LYS A 167 -11.92 -0.89 -21.14
CA LYS A 167 -12.22 -2.05 -20.31
C LYS A 167 -11.67 -1.87 -18.90
N GLU A 168 -12.42 -2.29 -17.91
CA GLU A 168 -11.98 -2.22 -16.49
C GLU A 168 -10.65 -2.95 -16.25
N SER A 169 -10.35 -3.98 -17.04
CA SER A 169 -9.07 -4.70 -16.98
C SER A 169 -7.86 -3.83 -17.37
N PHE A 170 -8.06 -2.73 -18.10
CA PHE A 170 -6.99 -1.79 -18.44
C PHE A 170 -6.39 -1.07 -17.21
N LYS A 171 -7.10 -1.07 -16.08
CA LYS A 171 -6.59 -0.54 -14.80
C LYS A 171 -5.18 -1.02 -14.45
N TRP A 172 -4.88 -2.30 -14.74
CA TRP A 172 -3.58 -2.90 -14.49
C TRP A 172 -2.49 -2.26 -15.36
N GLN A 173 -2.72 -2.19 -16.66
CA GLN A 173 -1.77 -1.58 -17.59
C GLN A 173 -1.63 -0.08 -17.35
N ASN A 174 -2.72 0.63 -17.10
CA ASN A 174 -2.72 2.05 -16.77
C ASN A 174 -1.86 2.34 -15.53
N CYS A 175 -2.02 1.57 -14.46
CA CYS A 175 -1.23 1.73 -13.24
C CYS A 175 0.25 1.48 -13.52
N VAL A 176 0.59 0.40 -14.21
CA VAL A 176 1.98 0.07 -14.60
C VAL A 176 2.60 1.18 -15.44
N GLN A 177 1.90 1.69 -16.46
CA GLN A 177 2.34 2.79 -17.32
C GLN A 177 2.66 4.05 -16.51
N ASN A 178 1.76 4.43 -15.60
CA ASN A 178 1.95 5.61 -14.75
C ASN A 178 3.13 5.45 -13.79
N VAL A 179 3.31 4.27 -13.20
CA VAL A 179 4.46 3.99 -12.33
C VAL A 179 5.76 4.05 -13.12
N ILE A 180 5.86 3.39 -14.28
CA ILE A 180 7.06 3.40 -15.13
C ILE A 180 7.42 4.82 -15.57
N SER A 181 6.43 5.61 -15.97
CA SER A 181 6.64 6.97 -16.51
C SER A 181 7.07 7.98 -15.44
N ASN A 182 6.70 7.76 -14.19
CA ASN A 182 6.81 8.80 -13.16
C ASN A 182 7.72 8.43 -11.97
N VAL A 183 8.08 7.16 -11.81
CA VAL A 183 9.05 6.72 -10.78
C VAL A 183 10.45 6.79 -11.35
N THR A 184 11.29 7.67 -10.80
CA THR A 184 12.50 8.13 -11.48
C THR A 184 13.80 7.45 -11.04
N ASN A 185 13.85 6.79 -9.88
CA ASN A 185 15.12 6.41 -9.27
C ASN A 185 15.52 4.92 -9.33
N PRO A 186 14.62 3.92 -9.25
CA PRO A 186 15.07 2.54 -9.16
C PRO A 186 15.58 2.02 -10.52
N GLU A 187 16.75 1.36 -10.49
CA GLU A 187 17.32 0.67 -11.66
C GLU A 187 16.40 -0.49 -12.09
N ARG A 188 15.84 -1.21 -11.10
CA ARG A 188 14.93 -2.33 -11.30
C ARG A 188 13.60 -2.09 -10.63
N LEU A 189 12.54 -2.46 -11.33
CA LEU A 189 11.15 -2.37 -10.85
C LEU A 189 10.43 -3.67 -11.15
N THR A 190 9.89 -4.31 -10.13
CA THR A 190 9.13 -5.57 -10.23
C THR A 190 7.70 -5.36 -9.81
N PHE A 191 6.76 -5.51 -10.71
CA PHE A 191 5.33 -5.46 -10.42
C PHE A 191 4.85 -6.78 -9.85
N VAL A 192 4.08 -6.72 -8.75
CA VAL A 192 3.55 -7.91 -8.08
C VAL A 192 2.04 -7.82 -7.99
N ALA A 193 1.33 -8.82 -8.53
CA ALA A 193 -0.13 -8.80 -8.58
C ALA A 193 -0.75 -10.19 -8.40
N ASP A 194 -2.05 -10.18 -8.16
CA ASP A 194 -2.86 -11.38 -8.03
C ASP A 194 -3.34 -11.93 -9.39
N ARG A 195 -4.30 -12.88 -9.34
CA ARG A 195 -4.86 -13.57 -10.51
C ARG A 195 -5.59 -12.65 -11.49
N GLU A 196 -6.08 -11.49 -11.06
CA GLU A 196 -6.79 -10.57 -11.96
C GLU A 196 -5.84 -9.92 -12.96
N ALA A 197 -4.55 -9.83 -12.63
CA ALA A 197 -3.51 -9.31 -13.50
C ALA A 197 -2.92 -10.35 -14.47
N ASP A 198 -3.44 -11.60 -14.51
CA ASP A 198 -2.99 -12.63 -15.45
C ASP A 198 -3.43 -12.32 -16.88
N ILE A 199 -2.85 -11.27 -17.45
CA ILE A 199 -3.15 -10.70 -18.76
C ILE A 199 -1.88 -10.70 -19.62
N LEU A 200 -1.89 -11.46 -20.73
CA LEU A 200 -0.70 -11.66 -21.54
C LEU A 200 -0.12 -10.36 -22.12
N SER A 201 -0.99 -9.46 -22.61
CA SER A 201 -0.57 -8.14 -23.10
C SER A 201 0.08 -7.26 -22.02
N LEU A 202 -0.29 -7.45 -20.75
CA LEU A 202 0.36 -6.78 -19.63
C LEU A 202 1.78 -7.31 -19.41
N PHE A 203 1.98 -8.63 -19.52
CA PHE A 203 3.31 -9.25 -19.42
C PHE A 203 4.24 -8.73 -20.51
N GLU A 204 3.76 -8.74 -21.76
CA GLU A 204 4.49 -8.22 -22.92
C GLU A 204 4.85 -6.75 -22.74
N TYR A 205 3.90 -5.94 -22.26
CA TYR A 205 4.14 -4.52 -21.98
C TYR A 205 5.26 -4.33 -20.95
N ILE A 206 5.19 -5.02 -19.81
CA ILE A 206 6.17 -4.88 -18.72
C ILE A 206 7.57 -5.29 -19.21
N ILE A 207 7.68 -6.40 -19.94
CA ILE A 207 8.95 -6.88 -20.50
C ILE A 207 9.52 -5.89 -21.53
N ARG A 208 8.67 -5.38 -22.41
CA ARG A 208 9.07 -4.38 -23.43
C ARG A 208 9.63 -3.11 -22.80
N GLU A 209 9.09 -2.69 -21.65
CA GLU A 209 9.56 -1.54 -20.89
C GLU A 209 10.82 -1.88 -20.02
N ASN A 210 11.42 -3.06 -20.23
CA ASN A 210 12.58 -3.53 -19.47
C ASN A 210 12.33 -3.54 -17.95
N ARG A 211 11.14 -4.02 -17.55
CA ARG A 211 10.72 -4.17 -16.15
C ARG A 211 10.35 -5.61 -15.88
N ASP A 212 10.25 -5.95 -14.59
CA ASP A 212 9.96 -7.30 -14.14
C ASP A 212 8.54 -7.42 -13.56
N PHE A 213 8.01 -8.63 -13.54
CA PHE A 213 6.75 -8.94 -12.87
C PHE A 213 6.79 -10.26 -12.11
N ILE A 214 5.90 -10.40 -11.13
CA ILE A 214 5.53 -11.63 -10.43
C ILE A 214 4.01 -11.63 -10.32
N ILE A 215 3.33 -12.44 -11.12
CA ILE A 215 1.87 -12.45 -11.20
C ILE A 215 1.37 -13.88 -10.97
N ARG A 216 0.36 -14.02 -10.09
CA ARG A 216 -0.26 -15.32 -9.87
C ARG A 216 -1.11 -15.70 -11.07
N ALA A 217 -0.93 -16.90 -11.59
CA ALA A 217 -1.70 -17.41 -12.71
C ALA A 217 -3.19 -17.61 -12.32
N LYS A 218 -4.07 -17.16 -13.18
CA LYS A 218 -5.51 -17.44 -13.18
C LYS A 218 -5.84 -18.62 -14.07
N HIS A 219 -5.14 -18.68 -15.20
CA HIS A 219 -5.37 -19.64 -16.27
C HIS A 219 -4.26 -20.71 -16.29
N ASP A 220 -4.65 -21.95 -16.53
CA ASP A 220 -3.72 -23.02 -16.84
C ASP A 220 -3.36 -22.91 -18.33
N ARG A 221 -2.33 -22.09 -18.61
CA ARG A 221 -1.97 -21.64 -19.96
C ARG A 221 -1.34 -22.76 -20.76
N ILE A 222 -1.55 -22.72 -22.08
CA ILE A 222 -0.93 -23.64 -23.04
C ILE A 222 0.48 -23.14 -23.35
N LEU A 223 1.43 -24.06 -23.38
CA LEU A 223 2.81 -23.83 -23.77
C LEU A 223 2.98 -24.08 -25.27
N ILE A 224 4.08 -23.59 -25.85
CA ILE A 224 4.39 -23.81 -27.26
C ILE A 224 4.53 -25.29 -27.63
N THR A 225 4.80 -26.16 -26.64
CA THR A 225 4.82 -27.61 -26.77
C THR A 225 3.43 -28.25 -26.99
N GLY A 226 2.37 -27.50 -26.73
CA GLY A 226 0.98 -27.93 -26.72
C GLY A 226 0.47 -28.37 -25.35
N ASP A 227 1.34 -28.58 -24.38
CA ASP A 227 0.97 -28.94 -23.00
C ASP A 227 0.47 -27.75 -22.21
N LYS A 228 -0.28 -27.99 -21.14
CA LYS A 228 -0.61 -26.99 -20.15
C LYS A 228 0.52 -26.84 -19.11
N ILE A 229 0.57 -25.68 -18.44
CA ILE A 229 1.52 -25.47 -17.33
C ILE A 229 1.40 -26.58 -16.28
N SER A 230 0.19 -26.99 -15.90
CA SER A 230 -0.02 -28.05 -14.93
C SER A 230 0.57 -29.40 -15.38
N GLN A 231 0.44 -29.73 -16.65
CA GLN A 231 1.01 -30.96 -17.23
C GLN A 231 2.53 -30.93 -17.23
N HIS A 232 3.14 -29.83 -17.68
CA HIS A 232 4.57 -29.62 -17.65
C HIS A 232 5.16 -29.79 -16.23
N PHE A 233 4.50 -29.23 -15.20
CA PHE A 233 5.00 -29.34 -13.81
C PHE A 233 4.76 -30.69 -13.14
N ASN A 234 4.00 -31.63 -13.75
CA ASN A 234 3.96 -33.03 -13.31
C ASN A 234 5.26 -33.74 -13.58
N GLU A 235 6.01 -33.32 -14.61
CA GLU A 235 7.29 -33.93 -15.02
C GLU A 235 8.51 -33.22 -14.38
N VAL A 236 8.31 -32.06 -13.74
CA VAL A 236 9.36 -31.34 -13.03
C VAL A 236 9.50 -31.87 -11.61
N ASP A 237 10.70 -32.29 -11.22
CA ASP A 237 10.99 -32.72 -9.86
C ASP A 237 10.88 -31.56 -8.86
N THR A 238 10.62 -31.90 -7.59
CA THR A 238 10.65 -30.94 -6.49
C THR A 238 12.05 -30.39 -6.31
N CYS A 239 12.17 -29.05 -6.39
CA CYS A 239 13.46 -28.38 -6.25
C CYS A 239 13.84 -28.21 -4.77
N PHE A 240 12.90 -27.70 -3.95
CA PHE A 240 13.10 -27.51 -2.52
C PHE A 240 11.78 -27.33 -1.78
N ASN A 241 11.82 -27.42 -0.45
CA ASN A 241 10.71 -27.07 0.43
C ASN A 241 10.95 -25.71 1.07
N LYS A 242 9.87 -24.89 1.18
CA LYS A 242 9.92 -23.57 1.79
C LYS A 242 8.88 -23.44 2.89
N GLU A 243 9.33 -23.06 4.07
CA GLU A 243 8.46 -22.73 5.19
C GLU A 243 7.94 -21.31 5.05
N ILE A 244 6.63 -21.12 5.26
CA ILE A 244 5.98 -19.81 5.29
C ILE A 244 5.07 -19.69 6.49
N GLU A 245 4.96 -18.48 7.01
CA GLU A 245 4.02 -18.14 8.06
C GLU A 245 2.68 -17.70 7.46
N LEU A 246 1.61 -18.38 7.83
CA LEU A 246 0.26 -18.06 7.41
C LEU A 246 -0.49 -17.31 8.52
N ASN A 247 -0.91 -16.08 8.23
CA ASN A 247 -1.66 -15.27 9.17
C ASN A 247 -3.12 -15.74 9.29
N ARG A 248 -3.74 -15.40 10.43
CA ARG A 248 -5.19 -15.59 10.64
C ARG A 248 -5.99 -14.84 9.57
N THR A 249 -6.96 -15.52 8.99
CA THR A 249 -7.93 -14.96 8.04
C THR A 249 -9.35 -15.38 8.45
N ARG A 250 -10.36 -15.02 7.65
CA ARG A 250 -11.73 -15.51 7.86
C ARG A 250 -11.82 -17.04 7.79
N ASN A 251 -11.05 -17.64 6.87
CA ASN A 251 -11.03 -19.08 6.61
C ASN A 251 -9.88 -19.81 7.32
N ARG A 252 -9.08 -19.10 8.10
CA ARG A 252 -7.96 -19.66 8.89
C ARG A 252 -8.04 -19.04 10.28
N LEU A 253 -8.48 -19.84 11.25
CA LEU A 253 -8.80 -19.37 12.60
C LEU A 253 -7.56 -19.06 13.44
N GLN A 254 -6.41 -19.68 13.13
CA GLN A 254 -5.17 -19.50 13.85
C GLN A 254 -4.01 -19.17 12.89
N LYS A 255 -3.00 -18.52 13.42
CA LYS A 255 -1.71 -18.35 12.75
C LYS A 255 -0.99 -19.71 12.80
N ARG A 256 -0.41 -20.14 11.67
CA ARG A 256 0.37 -21.37 11.59
C ARG A 256 1.50 -21.28 10.57
N GLU A 257 2.42 -22.18 10.65
CA GLU A 257 3.43 -22.43 9.63
C GLU A 257 2.90 -23.44 8.59
N ALA A 258 3.35 -23.32 7.37
CA ALA A 258 3.04 -24.22 6.27
C ALA A 258 4.29 -24.49 5.46
N THR A 259 4.49 -25.75 5.11
CA THR A 259 5.58 -26.17 4.21
C THR A 259 5.07 -26.21 2.79
N LEU A 260 5.73 -25.49 1.90
CA LEU A 260 5.45 -25.48 0.47
C LEU A 260 6.47 -26.34 -0.28
N GLU A 261 5.98 -27.29 -1.04
CA GLU A 261 6.77 -27.95 -2.08
C GLU A 261 6.90 -27.00 -3.26
N VAL A 262 8.15 -26.68 -3.65
CA VAL A 262 8.45 -25.69 -4.69
C VAL A 262 9.12 -26.34 -5.88
N LYS A 263 8.56 -26.06 -7.06
CA LYS A 263 9.15 -26.40 -8.36
C LYS A 263 9.24 -25.14 -9.21
N TYR A 264 10.24 -25.04 -10.07
CA TYR A 264 10.36 -23.94 -11.02
C TYR A 264 10.95 -24.40 -12.34
N SER A 265 10.52 -23.76 -13.43
CA SER A 265 10.99 -24.03 -14.78
C SER A 265 10.88 -22.79 -15.66
N GLN A 266 11.72 -22.71 -16.69
CA GLN A 266 11.47 -21.78 -17.79
C GLN A 266 10.36 -22.38 -18.65
N VAL A 267 9.39 -21.56 -19.02
CA VAL A 267 8.26 -21.96 -19.87
C VAL A 267 8.10 -20.95 -21.03
N GLU A 268 7.58 -21.43 -22.13
CA GLU A 268 7.27 -20.61 -23.29
C GLU A 268 5.76 -20.66 -23.56
N LEU A 269 5.07 -19.56 -23.23
CA LEU A 269 3.62 -19.45 -23.38
C LEU A 269 3.25 -19.33 -24.86
N ASP A 270 2.24 -20.09 -25.28
CA ASP A 270 1.69 -19.99 -26.64
C ASP A 270 0.82 -18.74 -26.79
N ASN A 271 1.23 -17.80 -27.62
CA ASN A 271 0.47 -16.62 -28.04
C ASN A 271 0.28 -16.54 -29.57
N THR A 272 0.64 -17.61 -30.28
CA THR A 272 0.68 -17.66 -31.75
C THR A 272 -0.69 -17.37 -32.39
N LYS A 273 -1.80 -17.69 -31.69
CA LYS A 273 -3.16 -17.43 -32.18
C LYS A 273 -3.53 -15.96 -32.31
N LYS A 274 -2.80 -15.05 -31.61
CA LYS A 274 -3.09 -13.61 -31.61
C LYS A 274 -2.04 -12.80 -32.36
N ASP A 275 -0.76 -13.07 -32.13
CA ASP A 275 0.33 -12.20 -32.59
C ASP A 275 1.51 -12.94 -33.23
N ASP A 276 1.38 -14.24 -33.55
CA ASP A 276 2.47 -15.11 -34.04
C ASP A 276 3.75 -15.10 -33.17
N LYS A 277 3.59 -14.80 -31.90
CA LYS A 277 4.71 -14.72 -30.95
C LYS A 277 4.47 -15.58 -29.74
N SER A 278 5.52 -16.25 -29.29
CA SER A 278 5.57 -16.91 -27.99
C SER A 278 6.18 -15.96 -26.94
N LEU A 279 5.91 -16.22 -25.66
CA LEU A 279 6.47 -15.46 -24.56
C LEU A 279 7.27 -16.36 -23.63
N LYS A 280 8.60 -16.18 -23.60
CA LYS A 280 9.50 -16.89 -22.67
C LYS A 280 9.53 -16.22 -21.33
N ILE A 281 9.12 -16.96 -20.30
CA ILE A 281 9.11 -16.52 -18.91
C ILE A 281 9.50 -17.67 -17.99
N TYR A 282 9.55 -17.42 -16.69
CA TYR A 282 9.69 -18.46 -15.66
C TYR A 282 8.37 -18.67 -14.94
N CYS A 283 8.15 -19.90 -14.53
CA CYS A 283 7.00 -20.28 -13.71
C CYS A 283 7.49 -20.98 -12.44
N ILE A 284 6.87 -20.63 -11.30
CA ILE A 284 7.08 -21.30 -10.01
C ILE A 284 5.75 -21.88 -9.57
N THR A 285 5.74 -23.14 -9.19
CA THR A 285 4.64 -23.75 -8.45
C THR A 285 5.06 -23.92 -7.00
N ALA A 286 4.16 -23.55 -6.07
CA ALA A 286 4.39 -23.69 -4.65
C ALA A 286 3.09 -24.15 -4.00
N PHE A 287 3.06 -25.43 -3.65
CA PHE A 287 1.89 -26.10 -3.09
C PHE A 287 2.15 -26.56 -1.67
N GLU A 288 1.19 -26.31 -0.80
CA GLU A 288 1.27 -26.75 0.58
C GLU A 288 1.21 -28.26 0.67
N VAL A 289 2.14 -28.83 1.46
CA VAL A 289 2.26 -30.25 1.74
C VAL A 289 2.18 -30.51 3.24
N GLY A 290 1.82 -31.76 3.61
CA GLY A 290 1.62 -32.14 5.02
C GLY A 290 0.16 -32.01 5.47
N ASP A 291 -0.04 -32.00 6.79
CA ASP A 291 -1.39 -31.98 7.38
C ASP A 291 -1.98 -30.57 7.33
N ILE A 292 -3.10 -30.44 6.62
CA ILE A 292 -3.86 -29.19 6.51
C ILE A 292 -5.03 -29.29 7.48
N PRO A 293 -5.23 -28.28 8.36
CA PRO A 293 -6.35 -28.27 9.30
C PRO A 293 -7.70 -28.33 8.60
N ASP A 294 -8.65 -29.06 9.20
CA ASP A 294 -10.01 -29.23 8.68
C ASP A 294 -10.68 -27.87 8.41
N GLY A 295 -11.25 -27.73 7.23
CA GLY A 295 -11.94 -26.52 6.79
C GLY A 295 -11.00 -25.39 6.27
N GLU A 296 -9.70 -25.58 6.29
CA GLU A 296 -8.75 -24.67 5.64
C GLU A 296 -8.46 -25.07 4.19
N THR A 297 -8.25 -24.08 3.33
CA THR A 297 -7.81 -24.31 1.96
C THR A 297 -6.29 -24.28 1.92
N PRO A 298 -5.62 -25.30 1.33
CA PRO A 298 -4.17 -25.32 1.19
C PRO A 298 -3.66 -24.14 0.35
N VAL A 299 -2.44 -23.74 0.61
CA VAL A 299 -1.75 -22.76 -0.24
C VAL A 299 -1.46 -23.43 -1.59
N SER A 300 -1.88 -22.78 -2.66
CA SER A 300 -1.64 -23.24 -4.03
C SER A 300 -1.30 -22.03 -4.88
N TRP A 301 -0.01 -21.87 -5.17
CA TRP A 301 0.49 -20.77 -6.00
C TRP A 301 1.11 -21.31 -7.27
N VAL A 302 0.68 -20.73 -8.39
CA VAL A 302 1.36 -20.80 -9.68
C VAL A 302 1.73 -19.37 -10.02
N LEU A 303 3.02 -19.03 -9.99
CA LEU A 303 3.53 -17.69 -10.22
C LEU A 303 4.24 -17.62 -11.57
N LEU A 304 3.83 -16.66 -12.39
CA LEU A 304 4.48 -16.32 -13.66
C LEU A 304 5.39 -15.10 -13.43
N THR A 305 6.61 -15.16 -13.96
CA THR A 305 7.58 -14.08 -13.76
C THR A 305 8.55 -13.93 -14.93
N SER A 306 8.97 -12.70 -15.20
CA SER A 306 10.06 -12.39 -16.12
C SER A 306 11.45 -12.57 -15.49
N HIS A 307 11.55 -12.67 -14.16
CA HIS A 307 12.81 -12.90 -13.49
C HIS A 307 13.42 -14.26 -13.90
N LYS A 308 14.69 -14.22 -14.29
CA LYS A 308 15.45 -15.45 -14.55
C LYS A 308 15.66 -16.22 -13.24
N ILE A 309 15.34 -17.52 -13.27
CA ILE A 309 15.49 -18.42 -12.13
C ILE A 309 16.43 -19.55 -12.52
N THR A 310 17.56 -19.63 -11.86
CA THR A 310 18.58 -20.70 -12.07
C THR A 310 18.98 -21.37 -10.77
N THR A 311 18.51 -20.85 -9.61
CA THR A 311 18.82 -21.39 -8.28
C THR A 311 17.60 -21.32 -7.36
N ASP A 312 17.56 -22.21 -6.37
CA ASP A 312 16.54 -22.24 -5.32
C ASP A 312 16.45 -20.93 -4.54
N VAL A 313 17.58 -20.27 -4.32
CA VAL A 313 17.65 -18.97 -3.66
C VAL A 313 16.86 -17.91 -4.42
N GLN A 314 16.98 -17.87 -5.75
CA GLN A 314 16.23 -16.95 -6.59
C GLN A 314 14.73 -17.25 -6.57
N ALA A 315 14.35 -18.53 -6.67
CA ALA A 315 12.96 -18.94 -6.57
C ALA A 315 12.36 -18.61 -5.20
N SER A 316 13.09 -18.87 -4.13
CA SER A 316 12.70 -18.53 -2.76
C SER A 316 12.49 -17.01 -2.59
N GLN A 317 13.38 -16.19 -3.17
CA GLN A 317 13.26 -14.72 -3.12
C GLN A 317 12.01 -14.21 -3.84
N ILE A 318 11.64 -14.81 -5.00
CA ILE A 318 10.42 -14.45 -5.73
C ILE A 318 9.18 -14.79 -4.90
N LEU A 319 9.17 -15.94 -4.22
CA LEU A 319 8.09 -16.29 -3.30
C LEU A 319 7.98 -15.28 -2.14
N ASP A 320 9.10 -14.83 -1.58
CA ASP A 320 9.10 -13.79 -0.54
C ASP A 320 8.50 -12.48 -1.07
N TRP A 321 8.94 -12.00 -2.23
CA TRP A 321 8.39 -10.79 -2.84
C TRP A 321 6.89 -10.93 -3.16
N TYR A 322 6.44 -12.11 -3.60
CA TYR A 322 5.02 -12.35 -3.80
C TYR A 322 4.22 -12.25 -2.49
N THR A 323 4.75 -12.74 -1.38
CA THR A 323 4.08 -12.58 -0.07
C THR A 323 3.96 -11.12 0.36
N TRP A 324 4.84 -10.23 -0.10
CA TRP A 324 4.79 -8.81 0.23
C TRP A 324 3.60 -8.10 -0.39
N ARG A 325 2.99 -8.68 -1.40
CA ARG A 325 1.71 -8.18 -1.97
C ARG A 325 0.63 -8.00 -0.90
N TRP A 326 0.62 -8.83 0.12
CA TRP A 326 -0.32 -8.66 1.23
C TRP A 326 -0.20 -7.33 1.98
N THR A 327 0.88 -6.59 1.81
CA THR A 327 1.03 -5.26 2.40
C THR A 327 -0.01 -4.28 1.86
N ILE A 328 -0.36 -4.33 0.57
CA ILE A 328 -1.39 -3.46 0.00
C ILE A 328 -2.80 -3.85 0.48
N GLU A 329 -3.06 -5.14 0.70
CA GLU A 329 -4.33 -5.59 1.31
C GLU A 329 -4.50 -5.08 2.75
N GLU A 330 -3.41 -5.01 3.53
CA GLU A 330 -3.44 -4.42 4.88
C GLU A 330 -3.65 -2.89 4.82
N VAL A 331 -3.14 -2.19 3.79
CA VAL A 331 -3.49 -0.78 3.52
C VAL A 331 -4.99 -0.66 3.28
N HIS A 332 -5.58 -1.50 2.41
CA HIS A 332 -7.02 -1.51 2.14
C HIS A 332 -7.85 -1.76 3.40
N ARG A 333 -7.40 -2.69 4.25
CA ARG A 333 -8.06 -2.98 5.52
C ARG A 333 -8.00 -1.81 6.49
N THR A 334 -6.86 -1.09 6.50
CA THR A 334 -6.66 0.11 7.33
C THR A 334 -7.53 1.27 6.87
N MET A 335 -7.75 1.42 5.56
CA MET A 335 -8.68 2.41 5.00
C MET A 335 -10.12 2.19 5.44
N LYS A 336 -10.56 0.94 5.47
CA LYS A 336 -11.95 0.54 5.75
C LYS A 336 -12.24 0.45 7.27
N ASN A 337 -12.50 -0.75 7.73
CA ASN A 337 -13.11 -1.04 9.03
C ASN A 337 -12.15 -0.90 10.22
N LYS A 338 -10.85 -1.05 10.01
CA LYS A 338 -9.85 -1.11 11.09
C LYS A 338 -9.11 0.20 11.35
N GLY A 339 -9.42 1.26 10.62
CA GLY A 339 -8.68 2.51 10.74
C GLY A 339 -9.53 3.74 10.46
N LEU A 340 -9.49 4.17 9.20
CA LEU A 340 -10.00 5.47 8.74
C LEU A 340 -11.51 5.47 8.47
N LYS A 341 -12.18 4.31 8.51
CA LYS A 341 -13.63 4.14 8.35
C LYS A 341 -14.20 4.85 7.12
N LEU A 342 -13.55 4.65 5.97
CA LEU A 342 -13.94 5.28 4.71
C LEU A 342 -15.40 4.96 4.33
N GLU A 343 -15.87 3.76 4.67
CA GLU A 343 -17.23 3.29 4.39
C GLU A 343 -18.30 3.96 5.28
N ASP A 344 -17.90 4.71 6.32
CA ASP A 344 -18.81 5.54 7.13
C ASP A 344 -18.99 6.96 6.53
N SER A 345 -18.31 7.29 5.41
CA SER A 345 -18.37 8.62 4.80
C SER A 345 -19.76 8.95 4.27
N GLN A 346 -20.28 10.12 4.64
CA GLN A 346 -21.57 10.65 4.21
C GLN A 346 -21.48 11.54 2.96
N ILE A 347 -20.33 11.58 2.29
CA ILE A 347 -20.16 12.36 1.06
C ILE A 347 -20.98 11.72 -0.06
N GLN A 348 -21.87 12.49 -0.69
CA GLN A 348 -22.74 12.04 -1.78
C GLN A 348 -22.10 12.23 -3.16
N ASP A 349 -21.25 13.22 -3.32
CA ASP A 349 -20.59 13.60 -4.57
C ASP A 349 -19.41 12.62 -4.83
N PRO A 350 -19.44 11.85 -5.95
CA PRO A 350 -18.40 10.88 -6.26
C PRO A 350 -17.01 11.50 -6.38
N ASP A 351 -16.86 12.62 -7.08
CA ASP A 351 -15.55 13.27 -7.28
C ASP A 351 -14.87 13.64 -5.96
N LYS A 352 -15.64 14.21 -5.02
CA LYS A 352 -15.12 14.53 -3.68
C LYS A 352 -14.74 13.29 -2.90
N LEU A 353 -15.55 12.21 -2.98
CA LEU A 353 -15.27 10.98 -2.25
C LEU A 353 -14.05 10.28 -2.79
N LEU A 354 -13.85 10.25 -4.11
CA LEU A 354 -12.68 9.68 -4.75
C LEU A 354 -11.39 10.41 -4.34
N LYS A 355 -11.40 11.75 -4.33
CA LYS A 355 -10.26 12.57 -3.86
C LYS A 355 -9.96 12.30 -2.37
N LEU A 356 -10.99 12.23 -1.53
CA LEU A 356 -10.82 11.87 -0.11
C LEU A 356 -10.26 10.46 0.04
N ALA A 357 -10.74 9.49 -0.73
CA ALA A 357 -10.26 8.11 -0.69
C ALA A 357 -8.77 8.00 -1.03
N MET A 358 -8.26 8.79 -1.98
CA MET A 358 -6.83 8.85 -2.28
C MET A 358 -6.02 9.32 -1.07
N LEU A 359 -6.44 10.40 -0.42
CA LEU A 359 -5.73 10.91 0.77
C LEU A 359 -5.79 9.92 1.93
N ILE A 360 -6.89 9.22 2.09
CA ILE A 360 -7.06 8.15 3.08
C ILE A 360 -6.12 6.98 2.76
N PHE A 361 -5.98 6.60 1.49
CA PHE A 361 -5.01 5.58 1.08
C PHE A 361 -3.59 5.97 1.48
N VAL A 362 -3.16 7.19 1.16
CA VAL A 362 -1.83 7.70 1.51
C VAL A 362 -1.62 7.71 3.04
N SER A 363 -2.64 8.08 3.81
CA SER A 363 -2.59 8.03 5.28
C SER A 363 -2.46 6.60 5.81
N ALA A 364 -3.18 5.63 5.21
CA ALA A 364 -3.08 4.22 5.56
C ALA A 364 -1.68 3.66 5.24
N VAL A 365 -1.07 4.09 4.12
CA VAL A 365 0.33 3.74 3.78
C VAL A 365 1.30 4.23 4.84
N ARG A 366 1.10 5.42 5.41
CA ARG A 366 1.92 5.92 6.54
C ARG A 366 1.87 4.99 7.75
N VAL A 367 0.71 4.44 8.10
CA VAL A 367 0.57 3.42 9.14
C VAL A 367 1.36 2.16 8.78
N MET A 368 1.24 1.70 7.54
CA MET A 368 1.95 0.48 7.09
C MET A 368 3.46 0.66 7.03
N THR A 369 3.96 1.87 6.74
CA THR A 369 5.40 2.18 6.83
C THR A 369 5.93 1.91 8.25
N LEU A 370 5.19 2.33 9.29
CA LEU A 370 5.53 2.03 10.68
C LEU A 370 5.46 0.53 11.00
N VAL A 371 4.40 -0.15 10.54
CA VAL A 371 4.24 -1.60 10.74
C VAL A 371 5.40 -2.38 10.13
N CYS A 372 5.82 -2.03 8.92
CA CYS A 372 6.94 -2.68 8.24
C CYS A 372 8.29 -2.34 8.89
N SER A 373 8.39 -1.20 9.58
CA SER A 373 9.62 -0.74 10.25
C SER A 373 9.77 -1.25 11.69
N ARG A 374 8.80 -1.93 12.26
CA ARG A 374 8.75 -2.33 13.69
C ARG A 374 9.85 -3.29 14.13
N LYS A 375 10.48 -4.01 13.19
CA LYS A 375 11.62 -4.93 13.46
C LYS A 375 12.99 -4.26 13.26
N GLY A 376 13.02 -2.94 13.08
CA GLY A 376 14.19 -2.15 12.76
C GLY A 376 14.21 -1.73 11.30
N ASN A 377 14.50 -0.46 11.05
CA ASN A 377 14.65 0.11 9.73
C ASN A 377 15.45 1.40 9.89
N GLU A 378 16.58 1.49 9.20
CA GLU A 378 17.51 2.63 9.25
C GLU A 378 17.07 3.82 8.38
N GLN A 379 15.96 3.73 7.65
CA GLN A 379 15.39 4.86 6.92
C GLN A 379 15.12 6.02 7.88
N SER A 380 15.37 7.24 7.41
CA SER A 380 15.05 8.44 8.19
C SER A 380 13.56 8.54 8.50
N ALA A 381 13.22 8.77 9.76
CA ALA A 381 11.84 8.98 10.20
C ALA A 381 11.21 10.27 9.62
N LYS A 382 11.99 11.13 8.95
CA LYS A 382 11.48 12.26 8.14
C LYS A 382 10.60 11.82 6.97
N ALA A 383 10.64 10.55 6.58
CA ALA A 383 9.71 9.97 5.61
C ALA A 383 8.23 10.08 6.07
N CYS A 384 8.00 10.06 7.39
CA CYS A 384 6.65 10.09 7.99
C CYS A 384 6.40 11.25 8.96
N PHE A 385 7.45 11.87 9.50
CA PHE A 385 7.35 12.87 10.58
C PHE A 385 8.10 14.14 10.23
N SER A 386 7.53 15.30 10.58
CA SER A 386 8.19 16.57 10.49
C SER A 386 9.35 16.69 11.47
N LYS A 387 10.25 17.65 11.24
CA LYS A 387 11.38 17.93 12.14
C LYS A 387 10.93 18.22 13.58
N LEU A 388 9.84 18.96 13.76
CA LEU A 388 9.31 19.29 15.08
C LEU A 388 8.66 18.08 15.77
N GLU A 389 7.92 17.26 15.02
CA GLU A 389 7.40 16.01 15.54
C GLU A 389 8.50 15.08 16.01
N LEU A 390 9.62 14.98 15.28
CA LEU A 390 10.78 14.16 15.69
C LEU A 390 11.46 14.70 16.96
N VAL A 391 11.55 16.02 17.13
CA VAL A 391 12.06 16.62 18.39
C VAL A 391 11.15 16.26 19.56
N PHE A 392 9.84 16.39 19.38
CA PHE A 392 8.87 16.00 20.41
C PHE A 392 8.89 14.51 20.68
N MET A 393 8.98 13.68 19.66
CA MET A 393 9.05 12.22 19.74
C MET A 393 10.25 11.76 20.58
N ALA A 394 11.40 12.45 20.51
CA ALA A 394 12.56 12.15 21.33
C ALA A 394 12.26 12.37 22.83
N VAL A 395 11.51 13.41 23.18
CA VAL A 395 11.07 13.63 24.56
C VAL A 395 10.11 12.53 25.03
N VAL A 396 9.15 12.15 24.17
CA VAL A 396 8.19 11.09 24.44
C VAL A 396 8.91 9.75 24.62
N CYS A 397 9.90 9.44 23.76
CA CYS A 397 10.70 8.21 23.84
C CYS A 397 11.31 8.02 25.24
N LEU A 398 11.97 9.05 25.77
CA LEU A 398 12.58 9.02 27.10
C LEU A 398 11.57 8.74 28.24
N LYS A 399 10.31 9.14 28.04
CA LYS A 399 9.23 8.86 29.03
C LYS A 399 8.67 7.45 28.92
N LEU A 400 8.73 6.85 27.74
CA LEU A 400 8.23 5.50 27.47
C LEU A 400 9.25 4.41 27.79
N GLU A 401 10.54 4.74 27.83
CA GLU A 401 11.60 3.82 28.20
C GLU A 401 11.49 3.37 29.67
N GLY A 402 11.61 2.07 29.87
CA GLY A 402 11.64 1.50 31.21
C GLY A 402 13.06 1.47 31.80
N LYS A 403 13.15 0.96 33.06
CA LYS A 403 14.42 0.85 33.80
C LYS A 403 15.34 -0.23 33.24
N THR A 404 14.79 -1.29 32.63
CA THR A 404 15.55 -2.42 32.12
C THR A 404 15.96 -2.21 30.66
N VAL A 405 17.08 -2.79 30.24
CA VAL A 405 17.60 -2.72 28.88
C VAL A 405 16.55 -3.20 27.88
N LYS A 406 15.77 -4.23 28.19
CA LYS A 406 14.72 -4.79 27.34
C LYS A 406 13.58 -3.80 27.03
N LEU A 407 13.37 -2.80 27.88
CA LEU A 407 12.33 -1.79 27.76
C LEU A 407 12.85 -0.46 27.20
N LYS A 408 14.12 -0.39 26.80
CA LYS A 408 14.68 0.77 26.11
C LYS A 408 14.48 0.63 24.60
N ASN A 409 14.40 1.77 23.94
CA ASN A 409 14.38 1.78 22.48
C ASN A 409 15.77 1.44 21.93
N ARG A 410 15.90 0.26 21.32
CA ARG A 410 17.16 -0.27 20.79
C ARG A 410 17.56 0.28 19.41
N TYR A 411 16.67 1.04 18.78
CA TYR A 411 16.88 1.55 17.42
C TYR A 411 17.51 2.94 17.46
N THR A 412 18.28 3.26 16.43
CA THR A 412 18.96 4.55 16.27
C THR A 412 17.95 5.69 16.24
N ASN A 413 18.16 6.71 17.07
CA ASN A 413 17.27 7.88 17.13
C ASN A 413 17.13 8.54 15.74
N GLY A 414 15.89 8.88 15.38
CA GLY A 414 15.57 9.50 14.09
C GLY A 414 15.38 8.53 12.93
N THR A 415 15.51 7.21 13.16
CA THR A 415 15.18 6.18 12.18
C THR A 415 13.71 5.76 12.26
N MET A 416 13.20 5.16 11.18
CA MET A 416 11.83 4.63 11.15
C MET A 416 11.61 3.51 12.17
N GLY A 417 12.62 2.66 12.43
CA GLY A 417 12.55 1.64 13.47
C GLY A 417 12.36 2.26 14.87
N TRP A 418 13.10 3.32 15.17
CA TRP A 418 12.97 4.07 16.42
C TRP A 418 11.58 4.73 16.55
N ALA A 419 11.10 5.38 15.50
CA ALA A 419 9.77 6.01 15.50
C ALA A 419 8.65 4.98 15.65
N ALA A 420 8.74 3.84 14.94
CA ALA A 420 7.78 2.75 15.05
C ALA A 420 7.71 2.18 16.49
N TRP A 421 8.83 2.06 17.18
CA TRP A 421 8.85 1.65 18.58
C TRP A 421 8.09 2.65 19.48
N VAL A 422 8.36 3.95 19.33
CA VAL A 422 7.68 5.00 20.13
C VAL A 422 6.17 4.97 19.89
N VAL A 423 5.76 4.94 18.61
CA VAL A 423 4.34 4.89 18.24
C VAL A 423 3.69 3.60 18.76
N ALA A 424 4.34 2.45 18.62
CA ALA A 424 3.81 1.19 19.15
C ALA A 424 3.61 1.20 20.67
N ARG A 425 4.56 1.79 21.40
CA ARG A 425 4.48 1.95 22.87
C ARG A 425 3.29 2.84 23.27
N LEU A 426 3.09 3.95 22.58
CA LEU A 426 1.91 4.81 22.77
C LEU A 426 0.62 4.04 22.43
N GLY A 427 0.64 3.18 21.42
CA GLY A 427 -0.50 2.34 21.04
C GLY A 427 -0.80 1.15 21.97
N GLY A 428 -0.11 1.05 23.12
CA GLY A 428 -0.35 0.04 24.15
C GLY A 428 0.49 -1.23 24.02
N TRP A 429 1.40 -1.33 23.05
CA TRP A 429 2.36 -2.42 23.02
C TRP A 429 3.35 -2.30 24.21
N LYS A 430 3.55 -3.38 24.96
CA LYS A 430 4.37 -3.33 26.18
C LYS A 430 5.88 -3.29 25.93
N GLY A 431 6.33 -3.59 24.70
CA GLY A 431 7.73 -3.47 24.29
C GLY A 431 8.55 -4.74 24.44
N TYR A 432 7.93 -5.88 24.72
CA TYR A 432 8.63 -7.15 24.83
C TYR A 432 8.65 -7.92 23.52
N ASP A 433 9.78 -8.52 23.16
CA ASP A 433 9.93 -9.35 21.96
C ASP A 433 9.05 -10.62 21.99
N SER A 434 8.67 -11.08 23.19
CA SER A 434 7.77 -12.21 23.41
C SER A 434 6.29 -11.89 23.13
N GLU A 435 5.93 -10.62 23.00
CA GLU A 435 4.58 -10.22 22.64
C GLU A 435 4.36 -10.29 21.13
N CYS A 436 3.07 -10.42 20.75
CA CYS A 436 2.69 -10.28 19.35
C CYS A 436 3.18 -8.92 18.80
N PRO A 437 3.88 -8.90 17.67
CA PRO A 437 4.38 -7.65 17.09
C PRO A 437 3.25 -6.64 16.83
N PRO A 438 3.47 -5.34 17.11
CA PRO A 438 2.44 -4.32 16.95
C PRO A 438 1.93 -4.26 15.50
N GLY A 439 0.61 -4.40 15.33
CA GLY A 439 -0.07 -4.37 14.04
C GLY A 439 -0.61 -2.97 13.67
N PRO A 440 -1.35 -2.85 12.54
CA PRO A 440 -1.88 -1.57 12.08
C PRO A 440 -2.75 -0.84 13.11
N ILE A 441 -3.57 -1.57 13.88
CA ILE A 441 -4.45 -0.97 14.91
C ILE A 441 -3.61 -0.35 16.02
N THR A 442 -2.58 -1.05 16.51
CA THR A 442 -1.66 -0.54 17.56
C THR A 442 -0.94 0.71 17.06
N MET A 443 -0.40 0.67 15.83
CA MET A 443 0.28 1.83 15.23
C MET A 443 -0.68 3.02 15.05
N LYS A 444 -1.91 2.76 14.60
CA LYS A 444 -2.94 3.79 14.47
C LYS A 444 -3.26 4.44 15.81
N ILE A 445 -3.53 3.66 16.87
CA ILE A 445 -3.81 4.19 18.21
C ILE A 445 -2.62 5.01 18.72
N GLY A 446 -1.40 4.51 18.51
CA GLY A 446 -0.19 5.22 18.90
C GLY A 446 0.01 6.53 18.17
N LEU A 447 -0.31 6.59 16.86
CA LEU A 447 -0.28 7.84 16.09
C LEU A 447 -1.33 8.84 16.60
N ASP A 448 -2.55 8.40 16.91
CA ASP A 448 -3.60 9.26 17.49
C ASP A 448 -3.12 9.88 18.81
N GLN A 449 -2.57 9.08 19.70
CA GLN A 449 -2.06 9.56 20.99
C GLN A 449 -0.87 10.51 20.81
N PHE A 450 0.07 10.14 19.93
CA PHE A 450 1.22 10.99 19.61
C PHE A 450 0.76 12.36 19.11
N GLN A 451 -0.18 12.39 18.18
CA GLN A 451 -0.68 13.64 17.62
C GLN A 451 -1.40 14.51 18.66
N ALA A 452 -2.26 13.92 19.50
CA ALA A 452 -2.95 14.64 20.57
C ALA A 452 -1.96 15.27 21.57
N MET A 453 -0.92 14.52 21.95
CA MET A 453 0.16 15.00 22.80
C MET A 453 0.98 16.12 22.14
N TYR A 454 1.29 15.95 20.84
CA TYR A 454 2.03 16.93 20.05
C TYR A 454 1.25 18.26 19.90
N GLU A 455 -0.05 18.19 19.63
CA GLU A 455 -0.91 19.36 19.56
C GLU A 455 -0.93 20.11 20.89
N GLY A 456 -1.12 19.40 22.00
CA GLY A 456 -1.04 20.01 23.34
C GLY A 456 0.31 20.67 23.61
N TRP A 457 1.41 19.99 23.30
CA TRP A 457 2.76 20.53 23.46
C TRP A 457 3.02 21.76 22.57
N SER A 458 2.48 21.78 21.36
CA SER A 458 2.66 22.89 20.41
C SER A 458 1.92 24.18 20.82
N LEU A 459 0.86 24.07 21.66
CA LEU A 459 0.11 25.23 22.18
C LEU A 459 0.92 26.04 23.21
N TRP A 460 1.94 25.45 23.83
CA TRP A 460 2.78 26.06 24.85
C TRP A 460 4.11 26.61 24.30
N ARG A 461 4.28 26.66 23.01
CA ARG A 461 5.41 27.21 22.29
C ARG A 461 5.10 28.50 21.56
#